data_724dca6c94e7ebdf3f1c384339ff27a5
#
_entry.id   724dca6c94e7ebdf3f1c384339ff27a5
#
_cell.length_a   1.000
_cell.length_b   1.000
_cell.length_c   1.000
_cell.angle_alpha   90.00
_cell.angle_beta   90.00
_cell.angle_gamma   90.00
#
_symmetry.space_group_name_H-M   'P 1'
#
loop_
_entity.id
_entity.type
_entity.pdbx_description
1 polymer ?
#
loop_
_entity_poly.entity_id
_entity_poly.type
_entity_poly.pdbx_seq_one_letter_code
_entity_poly.pdbx_strand_id
1 'polypeptide(L)'
;MNQTTIAKPISISGAGLHTGVHVNLRLKPAPENTGYIFVRTDLDNFEIPASVEYISHCSYATTLMRRGVVLSTCEHLLSALRGSGVDNCFIELDSIEIPIMDGSSEDFIELIKKTGIHEQDAPRRTFRVLERVDFEQGDRKMSVEPSEKYEIECVIDFPHPFINRQSYHFVFKNGSFGKEIASARTFGFTHEIEMLRKANLARGGSLDNAIVLTPSGMLNETPLRFDDEFVRHKILDIIGDFALLGMPIQGKIIAEKSGHSVHASLMSKLLKNEHAWEIV
;
A
#
# COMPACT_ATOMS: atom_id res chain seq x y z
N MET A 1 19.51 2.18 14.12
CA MET A 1 18.66 3.30 13.65
C MET A 1 17.55 3.52 14.65
N ASN A 2 17.15 4.77 14.85
CA ASN A 2 15.99 5.08 15.67
C ASN A 2 14.69 5.10 14.87
N GLN A 3 13.57 5.03 15.57
CA GLN A 3 12.24 5.23 15.01
C GLN A 3 12.09 6.66 14.49
N THR A 4 11.12 6.87 13.62
CA THR A 4 10.85 8.17 13.02
C THR A 4 9.35 8.45 12.99
N THR A 5 9.01 9.73 13.01
CA THR A 5 7.68 10.25 12.75
C THR A 5 7.78 11.45 11.79
N ILE A 6 6.66 11.96 11.28
CA ILE A 6 6.67 13.22 10.54
C ILE A 6 6.97 14.39 11.47
N ALA A 7 7.67 15.42 10.99
CA ALA A 7 8.16 16.51 11.85
C ALA A 7 7.04 17.44 12.34
N LYS A 8 5.96 17.61 11.57
CA LYS A 8 4.82 18.48 11.89
C LYS A 8 3.54 18.02 11.19
N PRO A 9 2.34 18.38 11.71
CA PRO A 9 1.10 18.03 11.03
C PRO A 9 1.02 18.65 9.63
N ILE A 10 0.43 17.89 8.69
CA ILE A 10 0.19 18.34 7.31
C ILE A 10 -1.09 17.71 6.77
N SER A 11 -1.81 18.44 5.91
CA SER A 11 -3.09 18.00 5.35
C SER A 11 -3.06 17.95 3.82
N ILE A 12 -3.86 17.06 3.28
CA ILE A 12 -4.18 16.94 1.87
C ILE A 12 -5.66 16.56 1.75
N SER A 13 -6.29 16.84 0.61
CA SER A 13 -7.65 16.41 0.36
C SER A 13 -7.80 15.90 -1.06
N GLY A 14 -8.76 15.04 -1.29
CA GLY A 14 -9.04 14.44 -2.60
C GLY A 14 -10.31 13.60 -2.56
N ALA A 15 -10.61 12.91 -3.65
CA ALA A 15 -11.75 12.00 -3.73
C ALA A 15 -11.31 10.55 -3.43
N GLY A 16 -12.18 9.78 -2.77
CA GLY A 16 -12.02 8.33 -2.68
C GLY A 16 -12.24 7.67 -4.04
N LEU A 17 -11.45 6.65 -4.39
CA LEU A 17 -11.55 5.94 -5.67
C LEU A 17 -12.91 5.26 -5.86
N HIS A 18 -13.32 4.52 -4.84
CA HIS A 18 -14.54 3.71 -4.91
C HIS A 18 -15.79 4.49 -4.52
N THR A 19 -15.73 5.29 -3.48
CA THR A 19 -16.86 6.07 -2.98
C THR A 19 -17.14 7.33 -3.81
N GLY A 20 -16.12 7.94 -4.39
CA GLY A 20 -16.19 9.26 -5.02
C GLY A 20 -16.43 10.41 -4.03
N VAL A 21 -16.41 10.14 -2.74
CA VAL A 21 -16.62 11.14 -1.69
C VAL A 21 -15.35 11.95 -1.48
N HIS A 22 -15.51 13.26 -1.29
CA HIS A 22 -14.39 14.12 -0.90
C HIS A 22 -13.92 13.80 0.50
N VAL A 23 -12.60 13.70 0.68
CA VAL A 23 -11.95 13.29 1.92
C VAL A 23 -10.92 14.34 2.32
N ASN A 24 -10.97 14.78 3.57
CA ASN A 24 -9.91 15.55 4.19
C ASN A 24 -9.02 14.59 5.00
N LEU A 25 -7.76 14.51 4.64
CA LEU A 25 -6.76 13.68 5.28
C LEU A 25 -5.72 14.58 5.96
N ARG A 26 -5.34 14.24 7.20
CA ARG A 26 -4.30 14.93 7.95
C ARG A 26 -3.35 13.92 8.58
N LEU A 27 -2.08 14.02 8.25
CA LEU A 27 -1.02 13.29 8.91
C LEU A 27 -0.52 14.08 10.13
N LYS A 28 -0.29 13.39 11.25
CA LYS A 28 0.22 14.00 12.50
C LYS A 28 1.35 13.15 13.07
N PRO A 29 2.35 13.80 13.70
CA PRO A 29 3.35 13.08 14.48
C PRO A 29 2.67 12.15 15.50
N ALA A 30 3.24 10.98 15.70
CA ALA A 30 2.80 10.05 16.73
C ALA A 30 3.98 9.69 17.65
N PRO A 31 3.72 9.35 18.92
CA PRO A 31 4.74 8.87 19.85
C PRO A 31 5.46 7.61 19.34
N GLU A 32 6.56 7.31 19.95
CA GLU A 32 7.32 6.09 19.72
C GLU A 32 6.45 4.84 19.96
N ASN A 33 6.70 3.81 19.18
CA ASN A 33 6.00 2.51 19.25
C ASN A 33 4.47 2.58 18.95
N THR A 34 3.99 3.68 18.37
CA THR A 34 2.58 3.83 17.97
C THR A 34 2.28 3.04 16.70
N GLY A 35 3.23 2.96 15.74
CA GLY A 35 2.93 2.51 14.39
C GLY A 35 2.03 3.49 13.64
N TYR A 36 1.19 2.97 12.74
CA TYR A 36 0.21 3.78 12.02
C TYR A 36 -1.18 3.59 12.61
N ILE A 37 -1.83 4.68 12.98
CA ILE A 37 -3.19 4.68 13.53
C ILE A 37 -4.06 5.56 12.66
N PHE A 38 -5.06 4.97 12.02
CA PHE A 38 -6.11 5.72 11.35
C PHE A 38 -7.13 6.23 12.37
N VAL A 39 -7.50 7.51 12.26
CA VAL A 39 -8.42 8.18 13.17
C VAL A 39 -9.60 8.72 12.35
N ARG A 40 -10.79 8.15 12.53
CA ARG A 40 -12.04 8.57 11.89
C ARG A 40 -12.61 9.78 12.65
N THR A 41 -12.29 10.98 12.18
CA THR A 41 -12.69 12.22 12.83
C THR A 41 -14.20 12.49 12.74
N ASP A 42 -14.87 11.93 11.76
CA ASP A 42 -16.33 11.93 11.60
C ASP A 42 -17.07 10.97 12.55
N LEU A 43 -16.31 10.11 13.27
CA LEU A 43 -16.83 9.12 14.21
C LEU A 43 -16.16 9.27 15.60
N ASP A 44 -16.24 10.45 16.18
CA ASP A 44 -15.70 10.77 17.51
C ASP A 44 -14.23 10.36 17.71
N ASN A 45 -13.41 10.53 16.65
CA ASN A 45 -12.00 10.15 16.62
C ASN A 45 -11.77 8.64 16.85
N PHE A 46 -12.64 7.81 16.26
CA PHE A 46 -12.50 6.36 16.38
C PHE A 46 -11.21 5.86 15.74
N GLU A 47 -10.41 5.13 16.49
CA GLU A 47 -9.09 4.65 16.07
C GLU A 47 -9.13 3.23 15.47
N ILE A 48 -8.45 3.06 14.34
CA ILE A 48 -8.21 1.77 13.67
C ILE A 48 -6.70 1.62 13.47
N PRO A 49 -6.01 0.76 14.25
CA PRO A 49 -4.60 0.48 14.01
C PRO A 49 -4.39 -0.16 12.62
N ALA A 50 -3.36 0.25 11.92
CA ALA A 50 -2.94 -0.38 10.67
C ALA A 50 -2.23 -1.71 10.98
N SER A 51 -3.00 -2.77 11.11
CA SER A 51 -2.53 -4.10 11.48
C SER A 51 -3.25 -5.19 10.70
N VAL A 52 -2.55 -6.28 10.43
CA VAL A 52 -3.09 -7.50 9.79
C VAL A 52 -4.35 -8.01 10.51
N GLU A 53 -4.43 -7.84 11.84
CA GLU A 53 -5.58 -8.22 12.67
C GLU A 53 -6.90 -7.56 12.22
N TYR A 54 -6.82 -6.34 11.68
CA TYR A 54 -8.00 -5.57 11.29
C TYR A 54 -8.33 -5.67 9.80
N ILE A 55 -7.61 -6.46 9.01
CA ILE A 55 -7.96 -6.70 7.60
C ILE A 55 -9.34 -7.36 7.55
N SER A 56 -10.30 -6.71 6.90
CA SER A 56 -11.68 -7.19 6.75
C SER A 56 -11.89 -7.89 5.42
N HIS A 57 -11.54 -7.21 4.33
CA HIS A 57 -11.60 -7.77 2.98
C HIS A 57 -10.59 -7.06 2.08
N CYS A 58 -10.26 -7.71 0.95
CA CYS A 58 -9.24 -7.26 0.01
C CYS A 58 -9.75 -7.32 -1.44
N SER A 59 -11.01 -6.94 -1.65
CA SER A 59 -11.60 -6.85 -2.99
C SER A 59 -11.34 -5.46 -3.56
N TYR A 60 -10.49 -5.40 -4.58
CA TYR A 60 -10.07 -4.17 -5.29
C TYR A 60 -9.25 -3.16 -4.47
N ALA A 61 -9.20 -3.28 -3.16
CA ALA A 61 -8.40 -2.47 -2.25
C ALA A 61 -8.25 -3.18 -0.91
N THR A 62 -7.26 -2.78 -0.12
CA THR A 62 -7.11 -3.25 1.25
C THR A 62 -8.04 -2.47 2.18
N THR A 63 -8.91 -3.21 2.86
CA THR A 63 -9.92 -2.66 3.77
C THR A 63 -9.70 -3.16 5.18
N LEU A 64 -9.61 -2.24 6.12
CA LEU A 64 -9.52 -2.50 7.55
C LEU A 64 -10.91 -2.31 8.21
N MET A 65 -11.19 -3.07 9.25
CA MET A 65 -12.40 -2.92 10.05
C MET A 65 -12.13 -3.18 11.53
N ARG A 66 -12.57 -2.28 12.38
CA ARG A 66 -12.54 -2.45 13.83
C ARG A 66 -13.90 -2.10 14.40
N ARG A 67 -14.54 -3.04 15.13
CA ARG A 67 -15.87 -2.88 15.76
C ARG A 67 -16.94 -2.33 14.79
N GLY A 68 -16.92 -2.78 13.53
CA GLY A 68 -17.88 -2.34 12.50
C GLY A 68 -17.53 -1.02 11.80
N VAL A 69 -16.52 -0.29 12.25
CA VAL A 69 -16.02 0.91 11.56
C VAL A 69 -15.02 0.50 10.50
N VAL A 70 -15.27 0.91 9.27
CA VAL A 70 -14.51 0.51 8.07
C VAL A 70 -13.59 1.65 7.60
N LEU A 71 -12.43 1.26 7.09
CA LEU A 71 -11.49 2.12 6.36
C LEU A 71 -10.97 1.36 5.14
N SER A 72 -11.00 1.97 3.96
CA SER A 72 -10.63 1.34 2.70
C SER A 72 -9.53 2.09 1.94
N THR A 73 -8.89 1.39 0.98
CA THR A 73 -7.90 1.93 0.04
C THR A 73 -6.69 2.54 0.76
N CYS A 74 -6.18 1.83 1.78
CA CYS A 74 -5.10 2.34 2.62
C CYS A 74 -3.69 2.05 2.08
N GLU A 75 -3.56 1.16 1.10
CA GLU A 75 -2.29 0.63 0.59
C GLU A 75 -1.34 1.70 0.03
N HIS A 76 -1.83 2.68 -0.74
CA HIS A 76 -0.98 3.69 -1.37
C HIS A 76 -0.37 4.65 -0.33
N LEU A 77 -1.16 5.06 0.65
CA LEU A 77 -0.67 5.90 1.75
C LEU A 77 0.29 5.13 2.67
N LEU A 78 -0.03 3.89 3.01
CA LEU A 78 0.85 3.04 3.82
C LEU A 78 2.17 2.77 3.11
N SER A 79 2.13 2.58 1.77
CA SER A 79 3.31 2.45 0.94
C SER A 79 4.18 3.72 0.98
N ALA A 80 3.57 4.90 0.90
CA ALA A 80 4.28 6.17 1.00
C ALA A 80 4.95 6.38 2.37
N LEU A 81 4.24 6.10 3.47
CA LEU A 81 4.78 6.18 4.82
C LEU A 81 5.96 5.22 5.01
N ARG A 82 5.79 3.95 4.64
CA ARG A 82 6.83 2.93 4.72
C ARG A 82 8.02 3.26 3.83
N GLY A 83 7.75 3.66 2.58
CA GLY A 83 8.77 4.04 1.59
C GLY A 83 9.56 5.29 1.96
N SER A 84 8.97 6.19 2.74
CA SER A 84 9.64 7.38 3.31
C SER A 84 10.39 7.09 4.60
N GLY A 85 10.27 5.89 5.15
CA GLY A 85 10.93 5.50 6.40
C GLY A 85 10.25 6.06 7.65
N VAL A 86 8.99 6.48 7.59
CA VAL A 86 8.19 6.86 8.76
C VAL A 86 7.75 5.61 9.50
N ASP A 87 7.92 5.56 10.82
CA ASP A 87 7.53 4.43 11.65
C ASP A 87 6.23 4.70 12.42
N ASN A 88 6.01 5.94 12.85
CA ASN A 88 4.88 6.31 13.71
C ASN A 88 4.11 7.49 13.12
N CYS A 89 2.80 7.35 12.92
CA CYS A 89 1.96 8.42 12.37
C CYS A 89 0.50 8.24 12.76
N PHE A 90 -0.15 9.30 13.24
CA PHE A 90 -1.61 9.38 13.25
C PHE A 90 -2.10 9.87 11.89
N ILE A 91 -3.10 9.20 11.36
CA ILE A 91 -3.70 9.43 10.05
C ILE A 91 -5.17 9.77 10.27
N GLU A 92 -5.47 11.05 10.41
CA GLU A 92 -6.83 11.54 10.59
C GLU A 92 -7.56 11.69 9.27
N LEU A 93 -8.80 11.23 9.19
CA LEU A 93 -9.66 11.42 8.01
C LEU A 93 -11.14 11.48 8.41
N ASP A 94 -11.94 12.15 7.59
CA ASP A 94 -13.38 12.36 7.78
C ASP A 94 -14.25 11.48 6.88
N SER A 95 -13.71 10.34 6.40
CA SER A 95 -14.41 9.43 5.47
C SER A 95 -13.98 7.97 5.68
N ILE A 96 -14.69 7.05 5.00
CA ILE A 96 -14.40 5.61 5.03
C ILE A 96 -13.26 5.19 4.10
N GLU A 97 -12.74 6.09 3.28
CA GLU A 97 -11.77 5.77 2.23
C GLU A 97 -10.64 6.80 2.21
N ILE A 98 -9.40 6.33 2.00
CA ILE A 98 -8.25 7.21 1.76
C ILE A 98 -8.41 7.86 0.38
N PRO A 99 -8.09 9.16 0.20
CA PRO A 99 -8.16 9.81 -1.11
C PRO A 99 -7.16 9.15 -2.07
N ILE A 100 -7.63 8.91 -3.32
CA ILE A 100 -6.81 8.18 -4.32
C ILE A 100 -5.70 9.05 -4.91
N MET A 101 -5.81 10.36 -4.83
CA MET A 101 -4.91 11.33 -5.41
C MET A 101 -4.74 11.10 -6.93
N ASP A 102 -3.50 10.95 -7.40
CA ASP A 102 -3.17 10.64 -8.80
C ASP A 102 -3.15 9.12 -9.10
N GLY A 103 -3.55 8.29 -8.15
CA GLY A 103 -3.54 6.83 -8.27
C GLY A 103 -2.20 6.17 -7.93
N SER A 104 -1.24 6.93 -7.45
CA SER A 104 0.08 6.46 -7.00
C SER A 104 0.35 6.84 -5.54
N SER A 105 1.58 6.68 -5.07
CA SER A 105 2.03 7.19 -3.76
C SER A 105 2.72 8.55 -3.83
N GLU A 106 2.84 9.17 -5.01
CA GLU A 106 3.71 10.34 -5.23
C GLU A 106 3.25 11.55 -4.43
N ASP A 107 1.96 11.90 -4.48
CA ASP A 107 1.41 13.04 -3.73
C ASP A 107 1.64 12.89 -2.22
N PHE A 108 1.52 11.67 -1.69
CA PHE A 108 1.80 11.40 -0.28
C PHE A 108 3.29 11.51 0.05
N ILE A 109 4.18 11.06 -0.82
CA ILE A 109 5.63 11.23 -0.67
C ILE A 109 5.99 12.72 -0.65
N GLU A 110 5.44 13.52 -1.56
CA GLU A 110 5.68 14.96 -1.60
C GLU A 110 5.15 15.66 -0.33
N LEU A 111 4.00 15.21 0.16
CA LEU A 111 3.45 15.68 1.44
C LEU A 111 4.39 15.39 2.61
N ILE A 112 4.92 14.16 2.71
CA ILE A 112 5.88 13.76 3.75
C ILE A 112 7.19 14.54 3.62
N LYS A 113 7.70 14.74 2.42
CA LYS A 113 8.91 15.56 2.18
C LYS A 113 8.72 17.01 2.64
N LYS A 114 7.56 17.62 2.35
CA LYS A 114 7.24 19.01 2.78
C LYS A 114 7.18 19.16 4.28
N THR A 115 6.66 18.16 4.99
CA THR A 115 6.61 18.21 6.45
C THR A 115 7.94 17.87 7.10
N GLY A 116 8.78 17.07 6.45
CA GLY A 116 10.02 16.53 6.99
C GLY A 116 9.79 15.34 7.94
N ILE A 117 10.87 14.69 8.29
CA ILE A 117 10.90 13.52 9.19
C ILE A 117 11.66 13.91 10.45
N HIS A 118 11.14 13.49 11.60
CA HIS A 118 11.73 13.66 12.92
C HIS A 118 12.19 12.31 13.46
N GLU A 119 13.47 12.21 13.83
CA GLU A 119 14.03 11.04 14.50
C GLU A 119 13.64 11.04 15.98
N GLN A 120 13.22 9.89 16.51
CA GLN A 120 12.77 9.69 17.87
C GLN A 120 13.83 8.96 18.72
N ASP A 121 13.69 8.94 20.04
CA ASP A 121 14.69 8.37 20.92
C ASP A 121 14.58 6.86 21.14
N ALA A 122 13.60 6.20 20.51
CA ALA A 122 13.42 4.75 20.60
C ALA A 122 14.12 3.98 19.46
N PRO A 123 14.72 2.81 19.70
CA PRO A 123 15.31 2.00 18.64
C PRO A 123 14.23 1.50 17.67
N ARG A 124 14.55 1.49 16.38
CA ARG A 124 13.67 0.94 15.34
C ARG A 124 13.67 -0.59 15.44
N ARG A 125 12.48 -1.16 15.54
CA ARG A 125 12.28 -2.60 15.47
C ARG A 125 12.09 -3.04 14.02
N THR A 126 12.54 -4.24 13.71
CA THR A 126 12.46 -4.82 12.37
C THR A 126 11.88 -6.23 12.45
N PHE A 127 10.94 -6.53 11.56
CA PHE A 127 10.39 -7.86 11.36
C PHE A 127 11.35 -8.67 10.49
N ARG A 128 12.15 -9.56 11.11
CA ARG A 128 13.10 -10.38 10.39
C ARG A 128 12.50 -11.73 10.06
N VAL A 129 12.55 -12.10 8.79
CA VAL A 129 12.12 -13.42 8.32
C VAL A 129 13.26 -14.42 8.55
N LEU A 130 12.95 -15.56 9.19
CA LEU A 130 13.90 -16.63 9.54
C LEU A 130 13.72 -17.86 8.65
N GLU A 131 12.49 -18.16 8.21
CA GLU A 131 12.18 -19.31 7.38
C GLU A 131 11.27 -18.90 6.23
N ARG A 132 11.33 -19.66 5.14
CA ARG A 132 10.44 -19.46 4.00
C ARG A 132 9.01 -19.86 4.35
N VAL A 133 8.08 -18.98 4.03
CA VAL A 133 6.63 -19.22 4.11
C VAL A 133 6.00 -18.96 2.74
N ASP A 134 5.29 -19.94 2.23
CA ASP A 134 4.64 -19.89 0.91
C ASP A 134 3.12 -19.83 1.06
N PHE A 135 2.45 -19.15 0.14
CA PHE A 135 1.00 -19.16 -0.03
C PHE A 135 0.64 -19.22 -1.52
N GLU A 136 -0.29 -20.11 -1.87
CA GLU A 136 -0.78 -20.27 -3.23
C GLU A 136 -2.31 -20.28 -3.25
N GLN A 137 -2.89 -19.66 -4.28
CA GLN A 137 -4.32 -19.64 -4.54
C GLN A 137 -4.58 -19.68 -6.05
N GLY A 138 -4.87 -20.83 -6.59
CA GLY A 138 -4.96 -21.03 -8.04
C GLY A 138 -3.59 -20.84 -8.71
N ASP A 139 -3.53 -19.91 -9.67
CA ASP A 139 -2.28 -19.54 -10.37
C ASP A 139 -1.52 -18.39 -9.69
N ARG A 140 -2.04 -17.88 -8.56
CA ARG A 140 -1.44 -16.81 -7.76
C ARG A 140 -0.53 -17.40 -6.70
N LYS A 141 0.73 -16.96 -6.69
CA LYS A 141 1.72 -17.47 -5.75
C LYS A 141 2.42 -16.33 -5.06
N MET A 142 2.71 -16.52 -3.79
CA MET A 142 3.50 -15.59 -3.02
C MET A 142 4.29 -16.29 -1.93
N SER A 143 5.52 -15.86 -1.70
CA SER A 143 6.33 -16.34 -0.60
C SER A 143 7.11 -15.20 0.04
N VAL A 144 7.53 -15.43 1.28
CA VAL A 144 8.53 -14.62 1.95
C VAL A 144 9.65 -15.54 2.40
N GLU A 145 10.91 -15.11 2.25
CA GLU A 145 12.08 -15.88 2.63
C GLU A 145 13.16 -15.01 3.29
N PRO A 146 14.12 -15.61 4.03
CA PRO A 146 15.20 -14.87 4.65
C PRO A 146 16.01 -14.06 3.64
N SER A 147 16.34 -12.82 3.98
CA SER A 147 17.28 -11.97 3.26
C SER A 147 17.87 -10.94 4.23
N GLU A 148 19.11 -10.49 3.97
CA GLU A 148 19.74 -9.40 4.71
C GLU A 148 19.11 -8.02 4.40
N LYS A 149 18.29 -7.93 3.35
CA LYS A 149 17.66 -6.70 2.87
C LYS A 149 16.14 -6.86 2.85
N TYR A 150 15.44 -5.75 2.68
CA TYR A 150 14.04 -5.80 2.23
C TYR A 150 14.03 -5.81 0.70
N GLU A 151 13.58 -6.91 0.12
CA GLU A 151 13.55 -7.13 -1.33
C GLU A 151 12.18 -7.61 -1.77
N ILE A 152 11.77 -7.21 -2.96
CA ILE A 152 10.51 -7.65 -3.58
C ILE A 152 10.80 -8.05 -5.03
N GLU A 153 10.54 -9.30 -5.36
CA GLU A 153 10.52 -9.81 -6.73
C GLU A 153 9.07 -10.03 -7.13
N CYS A 154 8.60 -9.26 -8.09
CA CYS A 154 7.20 -9.31 -8.53
C CYS A 154 7.10 -9.66 -10.01
N VAL A 155 6.20 -10.59 -10.33
CA VAL A 155 5.83 -10.95 -11.68
C VAL A 155 4.33 -10.79 -11.84
N ILE A 156 3.93 -10.08 -12.88
CA ILE A 156 2.54 -9.99 -13.34
C ILE A 156 2.44 -10.60 -14.73
N ASP A 157 1.28 -11.15 -15.06
CA ASP A 157 1.02 -11.76 -16.36
C ASP A 157 -0.47 -11.58 -16.68
N PHE A 158 -0.75 -10.63 -17.54
CA PHE A 158 -2.09 -10.33 -18.00
C PHE A 158 -2.19 -10.65 -19.50
N PRO A 159 -3.25 -11.32 -19.95
CA PRO A 159 -3.48 -11.59 -21.39
C PRO A 159 -3.92 -10.30 -22.11
N HIS A 160 -3.06 -9.27 -22.06
CA HIS A 160 -3.33 -7.96 -22.61
C HIS A 160 -2.09 -7.42 -23.35
N PRO A 161 -2.21 -6.94 -24.62
CA PRO A 161 -1.06 -6.56 -25.44
C PRO A 161 -0.22 -5.42 -24.87
N PHE A 162 -0.78 -4.58 -24.01
CA PHE A 162 -0.10 -3.45 -23.36
C PHE A 162 0.63 -3.85 -22.07
N ILE A 163 0.22 -4.93 -21.40
CA ILE A 163 0.85 -5.38 -20.16
C ILE A 163 1.72 -6.60 -20.42
N ASN A 164 1.13 -7.68 -20.96
CA ASN A 164 1.80 -8.98 -21.11
C ASN A 164 2.40 -9.47 -19.77
N ARG A 165 3.52 -10.18 -19.85
CA ARG A 165 4.30 -10.58 -18.70
C ARG A 165 5.33 -9.48 -18.38
N GLN A 166 5.26 -8.92 -17.17
CA GLN A 166 6.26 -7.99 -16.65
C GLN A 166 6.85 -8.55 -15.37
N SER A 167 8.12 -8.23 -15.11
CA SER A 167 8.79 -8.59 -13.87
C SER A 167 9.67 -7.43 -13.39
N TYR A 168 9.73 -7.23 -12.08
CA TYR A 168 10.62 -6.24 -11.49
C TYR A 168 11.17 -6.74 -10.15
N HIS A 169 12.47 -6.53 -9.92
CA HIS A 169 13.13 -6.80 -8.65
C HIS A 169 13.48 -5.48 -7.99
N PHE A 170 12.78 -5.17 -6.90
CA PHE A 170 12.98 -3.97 -6.11
C PHE A 170 13.75 -4.30 -4.83
N VAL A 171 14.78 -3.48 -4.53
CA VAL A 171 15.55 -3.57 -3.29
C VAL A 171 15.42 -2.25 -2.56
N PHE A 172 14.93 -2.30 -1.33
CA PHE A 172 14.87 -1.11 -0.49
C PHE A 172 16.27 -0.58 -0.19
N LYS A 173 16.53 0.62 -0.69
CA LYS A 173 17.71 1.44 -0.41
C LYS A 173 17.24 2.85 -0.11
N ASN A 174 18.08 3.66 0.51
CA ASN A 174 17.73 5.04 0.79
C ASN A 174 17.29 5.79 -0.49
N GLY A 175 16.05 6.26 -0.51
CA GLY A 175 15.45 6.99 -1.62
C GLY A 175 15.06 6.15 -2.85
N SER A 176 15.25 4.81 -2.88
CA SER A 176 14.89 3.97 -4.01
C SER A 176 13.37 3.94 -4.25
N PHE A 177 12.56 3.87 -3.18
CA PHE A 177 11.12 3.86 -3.30
C PHE A 177 10.58 5.07 -4.08
N GLY A 178 11.00 6.28 -3.70
CA GLY A 178 10.57 7.50 -4.38
C GLY A 178 10.97 7.61 -5.84
N LYS A 179 12.11 6.98 -6.21
CA LYS A 179 12.62 7.04 -7.60
C LYS A 179 12.05 5.95 -8.51
N GLU A 180 11.78 4.78 -7.96
CA GLU A 180 11.53 3.57 -8.74
C GLU A 180 10.09 3.10 -8.67
N ILE A 181 9.36 3.43 -7.58
CA ILE A 181 8.06 2.83 -7.26
C ILE A 181 6.95 3.87 -7.04
N ALA A 182 7.24 4.94 -6.29
CA ALA A 182 6.21 5.81 -5.71
C ALA A 182 5.24 6.41 -6.73
N SER A 183 5.71 6.73 -7.94
CA SER A 183 4.89 7.35 -8.99
C SER A 183 4.18 6.35 -9.92
N ALA A 184 4.30 5.04 -9.69
CA ALA A 184 3.57 4.04 -10.46
C ALA A 184 2.06 4.07 -10.13
N ARG A 185 1.22 4.32 -11.14
CA ARG A 185 -0.23 4.50 -10.99
C ARG A 185 -0.97 3.18 -10.99
N THR A 186 -2.09 3.17 -10.26
CA THR A 186 -3.08 2.09 -10.33
C THR A 186 -3.68 1.98 -11.73
N PHE A 187 -4.20 0.80 -12.06
CA PHE A 187 -4.78 0.52 -13.37
C PHE A 187 -5.99 -0.39 -13.27
N GLY A 188 -6.82 -0.34 -14.29
CA GLY A 188 -7.98 -1.22 -14.42
C GLY A 188 -8.41 -1.37 -15.88
N PHE A 189 -9.21 -2.38 -16.14
CA PHE A 189 -9.74 -2.66 -17.47
C PHE A 189 -11.15 -2.09 -17.64
N THR A 190 -11.48 -1.61 -18.82
CA THR A 190 -12.79 -1.02 -19.11
C THR A 190 -13.96 -1.92 -18.72
N HIS A 191 -13.86 -3.23 -18.97
CA HIS A 191 -14.91 -4.19 -18.60
C HIS A 191 -15.06 -4.38 -17.08
N GLU A 192 -13.97 -4.29 -16.31
CA GLU A 192 -14.01 -4.32 -14.84
C GLU A 192 -14.60 -3.04 -14.27
N ILE A 193 -14.25 -1.87 -14.84
CA ILE A 193 -14.79 -0.57 -14.41
C ILE A 193 -16.31 -0.53 -14.58
N GLU A 194 -16.84 -1.08 -15.67
CA GLU A 194 -18.29 -1.17 -15.86
C GLU A 194 -18.97 -2.04 -14.79
N MET A 195 -18.37 -3.17 -14.41
CA MET A 195 -18.85 -4.01 -13.33
C MET A 195 -18.77 -3.30 -11.97
N LEU A 196 -17.64 -2.64 -11.69
CA LEU A 196 -17.44 -1.87 -10.47
C LEU A 196 -18.49 -0.75 -10.33
N ARG A 197 -18.75 0.00 -11.39
CA ARG A 197 -19.76 1.06 -11.39
C ARG A 197 -21.17 0.53 -11.13
N LYS A 198 -21.52 -0.64 -11.69
CA LYS A 198 -22.80 -1.32 -11.38
C LYS A 198 -22.90 -1.75 -9.92
N ALA A 199 -21.77 -2.06 -9.28
CA ALA A 199 -21.66 -2.37 -7.85
C ALA A 199 -21.49 -1.10 -6.96
N ASN A 200 -21.70 0.11 -7.50
CA ASN A 200 -21.46 1.39 -6.83
C ASN A 200 -20.03 1.63 -6.38
N LEU A 201 -19.05 1.00 -7.02
CA LEU A 201 -17.62 1.22 -6.83
C LEU A 201 -17.02 2.02 -7.98
N ALA A 202 -15.75 2.43 -7.86
CA ALA A 202 -15.00 3.25 -8.83
C ALA A 202 -15.73 4.56 -9.22
N ARG A 203 -16.47 5.16 -8.28
CA ARG A 203 -17.25 6.38 -8.52
C ARG A 203 -16.39 7.64 -8.65
N GLY A 204 -15.22 7.64 -8.00
CA GLY A 204 -14.21 8.70 -8.08
C GLY A 204 -13.10 8.40 -9.11
N GLY A 205 -13.19 7.26 -9.81
CA GLY A 205 -12.20 6.87 -10.82
C GLY A 205 -12.28 7.72 -12.08
N SER A 206 -11.14 8.24 -12.51
CA SER A 206 -10.94 9.04 -13.72
C SER A 206 -9.63 8.68 -14.41
N LEU A 207 -9.40 9.23 -15.61
CA LEU A 207 -8.12 9.07 -16.32
C LEU A 207 -6.97 9.85 -15.67
N ASP A 208 -7.27 10.72 -14.69
CA ASP A 208 -6.25 11.46 -13.93
C ASP A 208 -5.69 10.63 -12.77
N ASN A 209 -6.44 9.62 -12.29
CA ASN A 209 -6.09 8.84 -11.11
C ASN A 209 -6.00 7.32 -11.34
N ALA A 210 -6.13 6.86 -12.57
CA ALA A 210 -5.93 5.46 -12.94
C ALA A 210 -5.55 5.33 -14.41
N ILE A 211 -4.74 4.31 -14.71
CA ILE A 211 -4.51 3.89 -16.10
C ILE A 211 -5.65 2.97 -16.49
N VAL A 212 -6.40 3.35 -17.54
CA VAL A 212 -7.57 2.58 -17.99
C VAL A 212 -7.26 1.91 -19.32
N LEU A 213 -7.36 0.58 -19.31
CA LEU A 213 -7.04 -0.28 -20.45
C LEU A 213 -8.30 -0.73 -21.19
N THR A 214 -8.30 -0.57 -22.51
CA THR A 214 -9.27 -1.19 -23.43
C THR A 214 -8.75 -2.55 -23.89
N PRO A 215 -9.50 -3.40 -24.56
CA PRO A 215 -8.97 -4.69 -25.04
C PRO A 215 -7.72 -4.62 -25.92
N SER A 216 -7.42 -3.47 -26.52
CA SER A 216 -6.30 -3.31 -27.46
C SER A 216 -5.36 -2.15 -27.17
N GLY A 217 -5.60 -1.36 -26.11
CA GLY A 217 -4.80 -0.16 -25.83
C GLY A 217 -5.07 0.46 -24.48
N MET A 218 -4.78 1.75 -24.36
CA MET A 218 -4.93 2.57 -23.17
C MET A 218 -5.79 3.80 -23.51
N LEU A 219 -6.71 4.19 -22.61
CA LEU A 219 -7.56 5.38 -22.80
C LEU A 219 -6.86 6.69 -22.41
N ASN A 220 -5.87 6.62 -21.51
CA ASN A 220 -5.17 7.81 -21.07
C ASN A 220 -4.35 8.41 -22.22
N GLU A 221 -4.42 9.72 -22.39
CA GLU A 221 -3.58 10.47 -23.34
C GLU A 221 -2.17 10.69 -22.80
N THR A 222 -2.01 10.71 -21.47
CA THR A 222 -0.70 10.79 -20.80
C THR A 222 0.05 9.47 -20.94
N PRO A 223 1.35 9.49 -21.28
CA PRO A 223 2.14 8.26 -21.39
C PRO A 223 2.30 7.55 -20.04
N LEU A 224 2.74 6.31 -20.08
CA LEU A 224 3.22 5.61 -18.90
C LEU A 224 4.42 6.36 -18.29
N ARG A 225 4.51 6.37 -16.96
CA ARG A 225 5.63 6.95 -16.21
C ARG A 225 6.86 6.06 -16.23
N PHE A 226 6.65 4.75 -16.39
CA PHE A 226 7.68 3.72 -16.58
C PHE A 226 7.21 2.73 -17.65
N ASP A 227 8.11 2.16 -18.43
CA ASP A 227 7.76 1.13 -19.42
C ASP A 227 7.11 -0.10 -18.75
N ASP A 228 7.45 -0.33 -17.50
CA ASP A 228 6.97 -1.41 -16.64
C ASP A 228 6.11 -0.89 -15.45
N GLU A 229 5.34 0.19 -15.66
CA GLU A 229 4.56 0.87 -14.61
C GLU A 229 3.60 -0.07 -13.89
N PHE A 230 3.01 -1.03 -14.60
CA PHE A 230 2.03 -1.95 -14.02
C PHE A 230 2.63 -2.87 -12.94
N VAL A 231 3.80 -3.46 -13.18
CA VAL A 231 4.46 -4.30 -12.18
C VAL A 231 5.01 -3.47 -11.02
N ARG A 232 5.46 -2.24 -11.27
CA ARG A 232 5.91 -1.33 -10.21
C ARG A 232 4.75 -0.94 -9.31
N HIS A 233 3.57 -0.70 -9.87
CA HIS A 233 2.38 -0.47 -9.05
C HIS A 233 2.04 -1.68 -8.18
N LYS A 234 2.17 -2.90 -8.68
CA LYS A 234 1.97 -4.10 -7.85
C LYS A 234 2.99 -4.21 -6.72
N ILE A 235 4.22 -3.73 -6.91
CA ILE A 235 5.20 -3.62 -5.82
C ILE A 235 4.79 -2.54 -4.80
N LEU A 236 4.24 -1.40 -5.27
CA LEU A 236 3.69 -0.37 -4.40
C LEU A 236 2.60 -0.96 -3.50
N ASP A 237 1.66 -1.72 -4.07
CA ASP A 237 0.60 -2.42 -3.32
C ASP A 237 1.17 -3.37 -2.27
N ILE A 238 2.18 -4.18 -2.63
CA ILE A 238 2.85 -5.10 -1.70
C ILE A 238 3.46 -4.34 -0.53
N ILE A 239 4.18 -3.25 -0.79
CA ILE A 239 4.82 -2.44 0.27
C ILE A 239 3.76 -1.88 1.24
N GLY A 240 2.65 -1.39 0.70
CA GLY A 240 1.55 -0.84 1.49
C GLY A 240 0.84 -1.89 2.34
N ASP A 241 0.52 -3.03 1.76
CA ASP A 241 -0.13 -4.13 2.46
C ASP A 241 0.78 -4.71 3.56
N PHE A 242 2.06 -4.94 3.25
CA PHE A 242 3.02 -5.45 4.23
C PHE A 242 3.41 -4.43 5.31
N ALA A 243 3.10 -3.15 5.14
CA ALA A 243 3.22 -2.17 6.22
C ALA A 243 2.28 -2.49 7.40
N LEU A 244 1.21 -3.27 7.18
CA LEU A 244 0.31 -3.79 8.21
C LEU A 244 0.96 -4.77 9.19
N LEU A 245 2.18 -5.26 8.93
CA LEU A 245 3.01 -5.95 9.93
C LEU A 245 3.52 -5.02 11.03
N GLY A 246 3.32 -3.70 10.89
CA GLY A 246 3.60 -2.68 11.91
C GLY A 246 5.04 -2.20 11.98
N MET A 247 5.97 -2.81 11.25
CA MET A 247 7.41 -2.45 11.25
C MET A 247 8.08 -2.77 9.91
N PRO A 248 9.28 -2.22 9.63
CA PRO A 248 10.07 -2.60 8.45
C PRO A 248 10.37 -4.09 8.42
N ILE A 249 10.51 -4.65 7.21
CA ILE A 249 10.80 -6.05 6.99
C ILE A 249 12.28 -6.22 6.65
N GLN A 250 12.91 -7.25 7.17
CA GLN A 250 14.16 -7.82 6.71
C GLN A 250 13.85 -9.22 6.14
N GLY A 251 13.84 -9.33 4.82
CA GLY A 251 13.43 -10.52 4.11
C GLY A 251 13.15 -10.22 2.64
N LYS A 252 13.00 -11.26 1.83
CA LYS A 252 12.64 -11.19 0.42
C LYS A 252 11.22 -11.67 0.20
N ILE A 253 10.41 -10.86 -0.46
CA ILE A 253 9.07 -11.22 -0.91
C ILE A 253 9.15 -11.60 -2.39
N ILE A 254 8.58 -12.74 -2.77
CA ILE A 254 8.47 -13.21 -4.14
C ILE A 254 6.96 -13.33 -4.44
N ALA A 255 6.50 -12.63 -5.48
CA ALA A 255 5.09 -12.51 -5.82
C ALA A 255 4.87 -12.80 -7.31
N GLU A 256 4.00 -13.75 -7.62
CA GLU A 256 3.56 -14.04 -8.97
C GLU A 256 2.04 -13.93 -9.06
N LYS A 257 1.54 -13.04 -9.93
CA LYS A 257 0.11 -12.76 -10.14
C LYS A 257 -0.64 -12.43 -8.84
N SER A 258 0.05 -11.92 -7.82
CA SER A 258 -0.51 -11.65 -6.50
C SER A 258 -1.47 -10.45 -6.50
N GLY A 259 -2.17 -10.28 -5.40
CA GLY A 259 -3.05 -9.15 -5.10
C GLY A 259 -3.38 -9.15 -3.61
N HIS A 260 -4.11 -8.14 -3.13
CA HIS A 260 -4.34 -7.87 -1.71
C HIS A 260 -4.81 -9.09 -0.90
N SER A 261 -5.68 -9.94 -1.46
CA SER A 261 -6.16 -11.16 -0.77
C SER A 261 -5.04 -12.18 -0.54
N VAL A 262 -4.10 -12.31 -1.50
CA VAL A 262 -2.94 -13.19 -1.39
C VAL A 262 -1.93 -12.60 -0.40
N HIS A 263 -1.72 -11.27 -0.42
CA HIS A 263 -0.88 -10.56 0.54
C HIS A 263 -1.37 -10.77 1.98
N ALA A 264 -2.65 -10.54 2.23
CA ALA A 264 -3.28 -10.73 3.53
C ALA A 264 -3.17 -12.18 4.02
N SER A 265 -3.39 -13.15 3.12
CA SER A 265 -3.31 -14.57 3.45
C SER A 265 -1.89 -15.00 3.80
N LEU A 266 -0.88 -14.54 3.04
CA LEU A 266 0.53 -14.82 3.34
C LEU A 266 0.93 -14.20 4.68
N MET A 267 0.60 -12.91 4.92
CA MET A 267 0.90 -12.27 6.21
C MET A 267 0.25 -12.99 7.38
N SER A 268 -1.00 -13.40 7.24
CA SER A 268 -1.72 -14.17 8.26
C SER A 268 -1.07 -15.53 8.53
N LYS A 269 -0.61 -16.21 7.48
CA LYS A 269 0.13 -17.48 7.60
C LYS A 269 1.50 -17.30 8.25
N LEU A 270 2.23 -16.24 7.86
CA LEU A 270 3.53 -15.89 8.42
C LEU A 270 3.42 -15.63 9.93
N LEU A 271 2.48 -14.78 10.35
CA LEU A 271 2.28 -14.44 11.77
C LEU A 271 1.91 -15.64 12.63
N LYS A 272 1.17 -16.64 12.08
CA LYS A 272 0.83 -17.89 12.78
C LYS A 272 2.03 -18.85 12.91
N ASN A 273 3.04 -18.71 12.08
CA ASN A 273 4.26 -19.51 12.14
C ASN A 273 5.34 -18.75 12.93
N GLU A 274 5.21 -18.75 14.26
CA GLU A 274 6.08 -17.97 15.16
C GLU A 274 7.58 -18.32 15.06
N HIS A 275 7.93 -19.47 14.47
CA HIS A 275 9.33 -19.85 14.22
C HIS A 275 9.91 -19.22 12.96
N ALA A 276 9.06 -18.75 12.06
CA ALA A 276 9.49 -18.22 10.76
C ALA A 276 9.93 -16.74 10.82
N TRP A 277 9.83 -16.08 11.98
CA TRP A 277 10.19 -14.68 12.12
C TRP A 277 10.59 -14.31 13.54
N GLU A 278 11.26 -13.20 13.68
CA GLU A 278 11.59 -12.56 14.97
C GLU A 278 11.51 -11.03 14.86
N ILE A 279 11.46 -10.37 16.00
CA ILE A 279 11.58 -8.90 16.08
C ILE A 279 12.98 -8.57 16.61
N VAL A 280 13.73 -7.77 15.84
CA VAL A 280 15.08 -7.33 16.17
C VAL A 280 15.19 -5.81 16.23
#